data_0bf61dbcbe07e4590a6dbe9e901c5aa8
#
_entry.id   0bf61dbcbe07e4590a6dbe9e901c5aa8
#
_cell.length_a   1.000
_cell.length_b   1.000
_cell.length_c   1.000
_cell.angle_alpha   90.00
_cell.angle_beta   90.00
_cell.angle_gamma   90.00
#
_symmetry.space_group_name_H-M   'P 1'
#
loop_
_entity.id
_entity.type
_entity.pdbx_description
1 polymer ?
#
loop_
_entity_poly.entity_id
_entity_poly.type
_entity_poly.pdbx_seq_one_letter_code
_entity_poly.pdbx_strand_id
1 'polypeptide(L)'
;MKDYGHVLRDDPEWADRAQAFAEKVCDVTEILTEGEPRAERHPVHIKVAYHDACHLAHAQGVREPPRELLRGIPGVEIVEPAEWEICCGSAGIYNVVKPEAAAELGRRKAQNLLDTGAEAVVAANPGCTLQITAHTRELGSELPVIHPVELLARSMSRRAADGASTESRIKGAVEGRRRGLPDPTRRSS
;
A
#
# COMPACT_ATOMS: atom_id res chain seq x y z
N MET A 1 -4.77 -6.76 -15.34
CA MET A 1 -3.90 -7.46 -16.34
C MET A 1 -4.11 -8.97 -16.28
N LYS A 2 -4.26 -9.61 -15.10
CA LYS A 2 -4.64 -11.04 -15.00
C LYS A 2 -5.96 -11.36 -15.70
N ASP A 3 -6.88 -10.40 -15.84
CA ASP A 3 -8.20 -10.61 -16.47
C ASP A 3 -8.19 -10.61 -18.00
N TYR A 4 -7.06 -10.33 -18.66
CA TYR A 4 -7.04 -10.29 -20.13
C TYR A 4 -7.37 -11.63 -20.77
N GLY A 5 -6.97 -12.76 -20.16
CA GLY A 5 -7.37 -14.09 -20.62
C GLY A 5 -8.89 -14.28 -20.59
N HIS A 6 -9.57 -13.74 -19.58
CA HIS A 6 -11.03 -13.80 -19.49
C HIS A 6 -11.71 -12.84 -20.46
N VAL A 7 -11.24 -11.60 -20.55
CA VAL A 7 -11.86 -10.54 -21.39
C VAL A 7 -11.76 -10.89 -22.88
N LEU A 8 -10.65 -11.47 -23.31
CA LEU A 8 -10.38 -11.78 -24.71
C LEU A 8 -10.61 -13.27 -25.06
N ARG A 9 -11.24 -14.06 -24.19
CA ARG A 9 -11.41 -15.52 -24.36
C ARG A 9 -12.15 -15.92 -25.64
N ASP A 10 -13.04 -15.05 -26.13
CA ASP A 10 -13.86 -15.30 -27.31
C ASP A 10 -13.27 -14.67 -28.60
N ASP A 11 -12.09 -14.04 -28.51
CA ASP A 11 -11.40 -13.42 -29.64
C ASP A 11 -10.47 -14.46 -30.31
N PRO A 12 -10.72 -14.84 -31.59
CA PRO A 12 -9.98 -15.91 -32.24
C PRO A 12 -8.51 -15.59 -32.52
N GLU A 13 -8.13 -14.32 -32.51
CA GLU A 13 -6.75 -13.87 -32.74
C GLU A 13 -5.98 -13.68 -31.43
N TRP A 14 -6.66 -13.23 -30.37
CA TRP A 14 -6.00 -12.76 -29.14
C TRP A 14 -6.19 -13.68 -27.95
N ALA A 15 -7.12 -14.63 -27.95
CA ALA A 15 -7.43 -15.46 -26.79
C ALA A 15 -6.20 -16.17 -26.21
N ASP A 16 -5.45 -16.91 -27.01
CA ASP A 16 -4.28 -17.65 -26.55
C ASP A 16 -3.16 -16.73 -26.07
N ARG A 17 -2.94 -15.62 -26.76
CA ARG A 17 -1.93 -14.61 -26.39
C ARG A 17 -2.30 -13.89 -25.10
N ALA A 18 -3.57 -13.56 -24.91
CA ALA A 18 -4.08 -12.93 -23.70
C ALA A 18 -3.98 -13.86 -22.50
N GLN A 19 -4.29 -15.14 -22.69
CA GLN A 19 -4.13 -16.16 -21.65
C GLN A 19 -2.67 -16.31 -21.25
N ALA A 20 -1.77 -16.51 -22.20
CA ALA A 20 -0.34 -16.65 -21.94
C ALA A 20 0.29 -15.39 -21.31
N PHE A 21 -0.25 -14.20 -21.61
CA PHE A 21 0.14 -12.96 -20.94
C PHE A 21 -0.38 -12.91 -19.50
N ALA A 22 -1.65 -13.24 -19.29
CA ALA A 22 -2.28 -13.21 -17.97
C ALA A 22 -1.58 -14.13 -16.96
N GLU A 23 -1.11 -15.30 -17.41
CA GLU A 23 -0.35 -16.26 -16.61
C GLU A 23 1.02 -15.74 -16.13
N LYS A 24 1.60 -14.81 -16.86
CA LYS A 24 2.88 -14.15 -16.47
C LYS A 24 2.70 -12.97 -15.53
N VAL A 25 1.47 -12.52 -15.33
CA VAL A 25 1.19 -11.35 -14.45
C VAL A 25 1.19 -11.80 -13.00
N CYS A 26 2.09 -11.25 -12.23
CA CYS A 26 2.17 -11.44 -10.78
C CYS A 26 2.37 -10.09 -10.08
N ASP A 27 2.10 -10.05 -8.79
CA ASP A 27 2.40 -8.88 -7.96
C ASP A 27 3.91 -8.79 -7.68
N VAL A 28 4.41 -7.58 -7.52
CA VAL A 28 5.83 -7.35 -7.22
C VAL A 28 6.27 -8.03 -5.93
N THR A 29 5.37 -8.17 -4.97
CA THR A 29 5.67 -8.85 -3.69
C THR A 29 5.82 -10.36 -3.88
N GLU A 30 5.11 -10.98 -4.82
CA GLU A 30 5.30 -12.39 -5.19
C GLU A 30 6.72 -12.60 -5.72
N ILE A 31 7.17 -11.77 -6.68
CA ILE A 31 8.54 -11.85 -7.24
C ILE A 31 9.61 -11.62 -6.18
N LEU A 32 9.39 -10.66 -5.28
CA LEU A 32 10.38 -10.28 -4.26
C LEU A 32 10.49 -11.30 -3.11
N THR A 33 9.53 -12.20 -2.99
CA THR A 33 9.55 -13.31 -2.02
C THR A 33 9.98 -14.65 -2.65
N GLU A 34 10.07 -14.72 -3.98
CA GLU A 34 10.63 -15.88 -4.66
C GLU A 34 12.15 -15.98 -4.44
N GLY A 35 12.57 -17.02 -3.72
CA GLY A 35 13.98 -17.34 -3.48
C GLY A 35 14.63 -16.48 -2.38
N GLU A 36 15.96 -16.60 -2.30
CA GLU A 36 16.76 -15.93 -1.29
C GLU A 36 16.93 -14.43 -1.58
N PRO A 37 16.94 -13.57 -0.54
CA PRO A 37 17.20 -12.15 -0.70
C PRO A 37 18.55 -11.89 -1.37
N ARG A 38 18.55 -11.12 -2.46
CA ARG A 38 19.78 -10.78 -3.20
C ARG A 38 20.57 -9.63 -2.59
N ALA A 39 19.98 -8.90 -1.65
CA ALA A 39 20.60 -7.77 -0.97
C ALA A 39 20.42 -7.88 0.53
N GLU A 40 21.43 -7.42 1.27
CA GLU A 40 21.39 -7.33 2.72
C GLU A 40 20.26 -6.39 3.17
N ARG A 41 19.52 -6.81 4.19
CA ARG A 41 18.43 -6.04 4.81
C ARG A 41 18.90 -5.57 6.19
N HIS A 42 19.04 -4.27 6.34
CA HIS A 42 19.37 -3.64 7.62
C HIS A 42 18.09 -3.43 8.47
N PRO A 43 18.21 -3.40 9.80
CA PRO A 43 17.08 -3.24 10.69
C PRO A 43 16.32 -1.93 10.44
N VAL A 44 14.98 -2.03 10.43
CA VAL A 44 14.05 -0.91 10.43
C VAL A 44 13.08 -1.13 11.58
N HIS A 45 13.36 -0.51 12.73
CA HIS A 45 12.53 -0.65 13.92
C HIS A 45 11.26 0.18 13.76
N ILE A 46 10.16 -0.47 13.39
CA ILE A 46 8.86 0.16 13.17
C ILE A 46 7.73 -0.85 13.34
N LYS A 47 6.67 -0.42 14.02
CA LYS A 47 5.41 -1.15 14.10
C LYS A 47 4.49 -0.68 12.98
N VAL A 48 4.05 -1.59 12.10
CA VAL A 48 3.21 -1.26 10.94
C VAL A 48 1.90 -2.01 10.96
N ALA A 49 0.81 -1.33 10.62
CA ALA A 49 -0.46 -1.98 10.31
C ALA A 49 -0.50 -2.30 8.81
N TYR A 50 -0.76 -3.56 8.46
CA TYR A 50 -0.87 -3.93 7.05
C TYR A 50 -2.31 -3.76 6.55
N HIS A 51 -2.47 -3.04 5.43
CA HIS A 51 -3.75 -2.89 4.74
C HIS A 51 -3.78 -3.75 3.49
N ASP A 52 -4.62 -4.78 3.49
CA ASP A 52 -4.89 -5.61 2.32
C ASP A 52 -5.66 -4.81 1.25
N ALA A 53 -5.02 -4.56 0.12
CA ALA A 53 -5.70 -3.99 -1.03
C ALA A 53 -6.69 -5.04 -1.58
N CYS A 54 -7.98 -4.71 -1.63
CA CYS A 54 -9.05 -5.66 -1.94
C CYS A 54 -8.84 -6.40 -3.27
N HIS A 55 -8.36 -5.71 -4.32
CA HIS A 55 -8.08 -6.34 -5.62
C HIS A 55 -6.90 -7.33 -5.55
N LEU A 56 -5.96 -7.13 -4.64
CA LEU A 56 -4.82 -8.04 -4.45
C LEU A 56 -5.25 -9.25 -3.60
N ALA A 57 -5.84 -8.98 -2.45
CA ALA A 57 -6.18 -10.01 -1.48
C ALA A 57 -7.36 -10.90 -1.92
N HIS A 58 -8.43 -10.29 -2.47
CA HIS A 58 -9.66 -11.02 -2.83
C HIS A 58 -9.68 -11.47 -4.29
N ALA A 59 -9.33 -10.59 -5.25
CA ALA A 59 -9.40 -10.94 -6.66
C ALA A 59 -8.21 -11.78 -7.14
N GLN A 60 -7.02 -11.60 -6.55
CA GLN A 60 -5.81 -12.32 -6.96
C GLN A 60 -5.35 -13.36 -5.93
N GLY A 61 -5.90 -13.38 -4.73
CA GLY A 61 -5.52 -14.32 -3.67
C GLY A 61 -4.14 -14.04 -3.06
N VAL A 62 -3.51 -12.90 -3.37
CA VAL A 62 -2.17 -12.55 -2.90
C VAL A 62 -2.27 -11.89 -1.52
N ARG A 63 -2.00 -12.65 -0.46
CA ARG A 63 -2.06 -12.22 0.94
C ARG A 63 -0.74 -12.39 1.69
N GLU A 64 -0.13 -13.56 1.59
CA GLU A 64 1.11 -13.87 2.31
C GLU A 64 2.36 -13.21 1.71
N PRO A 65 2.58 -13.12 0.41
CA PRO A 65 3.81 -12.54 -0.14
C PRO A 65 4.15 -11.15 0.40
N PRO A 66 3.22 -10.19 0.51
CA PRO A 66 3.52 -8.89 1.12
C PRO A 66 3.94 -8.98 2.59
N ARG A 67 3.31 -9.89 3.35
CA ARG A 67 3.63 -10.11 4.77
C ARG A 67 4.99 -10.79 4.95
N GLU A 68 5.30 -11.79 4.13
CA GLU A 68 6.62 -12.45 4.10
C GLU A 68 7.73 -11.45 3.76
N LEU A 69 7.49 -10.59 2.76
CA LEU A 69 8.42 -9.53 2.39
C LEU A 69 8.74 -8.62 3.59
N LEU A 70 7.72 -8.21 4.34
CA LEU A 70 7.86 -7.33 5.49
C LEU A 70 8.50 -8.03 6.68
N ARG A 71 8.11 -9.29 6.99
CA ARG A 71 8.74 -10.12 8.05
C ARG A 71 10.22 -10.37 7.78
N GLY A 72 10.61 -10.40 6.52
CA GLY A 72 12.01 -10.51 6.11
C GLY A 72 12.84 -9.24 6.36
N ILE A 73 12.26 -8.14 6.85
CA ILE A 73 12.99 -6.93 7.24
C ILE A 73 13.21 -6.96 8.76
N PRO A 74 14.46 -7.05 9.25
CA PRO A 74 14.73 -7.07 10.68
C PRO A 74 14.13 -5.84 11.38
N GLY A 75 13.47 -6.05 12.52
CA GLY A 75 12.91 -4.97 13.34
C GLY A 75 11.53 -4.45 12.91
N VAL A 76 10.95 -4.93 11.82
CA VAL A 76 9.57 -4.63 11.45
C VAL A 76 8.63 -5.52 12.24
N GLU A 77 7.68 -4.90 12.95
CA GLU A 77 6.57 -5.56 13.62
C GLU A 77 5.28 -5.32 12.82
N ILE A 78 4.63 -6.40 12.38
CA ILE A 78 3.36 -6.31 11.63
C ILE A 78 2.20 -6.55 12.60
N VAL A 79 1.22 -5.64 12.60
CA VAL A 79 -0.03 -5.79 13.33
C VAL A 79 -1.20 -5.79 12.36
N GLU A 80 -2.16 -6.65 12.63
CA GLU A 80 -3.37 -6.75 11.82
C GLU A 80 -4.47 -5.86 12.41
N PRO A 81 -5.10 -4.98 11.61
CA PRO A 81 -6.23 -4.19 12.08
C PRO A 81 -7.47 -5.07 12.25
N ALA A 82 -8.37 -4.66 13.12
CA ALA A 82 -9.72 -5.24 13.15
C ALA A 82 -10.36 -5.11 11.75
N GLU A 83 -11.21 -6.05 11.40
CA GLU A 83 -11.90 -6.08 10.09
C GLU A 83 -10.92 -5.85 8.91
N TRP A 84 -9.82 -6.57 8.93
CA TRP A 84 -8.76 -6.44 7.92
C TRP A 84 -9.29 -6.56 6.47
N GLU A 85 -10.37 -7.31 6.26
CA GLU A 85 -11.01 -7.52 4.95
C GLU A 85 -11.82 -6.33 4.44
N ILE A 86 -12.19 -5.37 5.32
CA ILE A 86 -13.04 -4.25 4.90
C ILE A 86 -12.31 -3.35 3.91
N CYS A 87 -13.05 -2.90 2.87
CA CYS A 87 -12.53 -1.97 1.87
C CYS A 87 -12.20 -0.60 2.49
N CYS A 88 -11.20 0.07 1.94
CA CYS A 88 -10.89 1.47 2.30
C CYS A 88 -11.86 2.50 1.70
N GLY A 89 -12.86 2.05 0.93
CA GLY A 89 -13.83 2.92 0.27
C GLY A 89 -13.40 3.45 -1.11
N SER A 90 -12.14 3.27 -1.53
CA SER A 90 -11.66 3.75 -2.84
C SER A 90 -12.32 3.01 -4.01
N ALA A 91 -12.20 1.68 -4.07
CA ALA A 91 -12.79 0.76 -5.05
C ALA A 91 -12.89 1.33 -6.49
N GLY A 92 -11.75 1.73 -7.05
CA GLY A 92 -11.68 2.38 -8.36
C GLY A 92 -12.28 3.79 -8.31
N ILE A 93 -13.51 3.94 -8.80
CA ILE A 93 -14.24 5.21 -8.82
C ILE A 93 -15.40 5.24 -7.81
N TYR A 94 -15.51 4.25 -6.93
CA TYR A 94 -16.65 4.13 -6.01
C TYR A 94 -16.78 5.36 -5.09
N ASN A 95 -15.65 5.88 -4.62
CA ASN A 95 -15.60 7.09 -3.81
C ASN A 95 -16.09 8.36 -4.54
N VAL A 96 -16.12 8.36 -5.86
CA VAL A 96 -16.69 9.45 -6.67
C VAL A 96 -18.19 9.24 -6.92
N VAL A 97 -18.60 7.99 -7.20
CA VAL A 97 -19.99 7.64 -7.56
C VAL A 97 -20.89 7.48 -6.31
N LYS A 98 -20.32 7.02 -5.20
CA LYS A 98 -21.01 6.76 -3.92
C LYS A 98 -20.23 7.37 -2.74
N PRO A 99 -20.06 8.69 -2.69
CA PRO A 99 -19.14 9.34 -1.75
C PRO A 99 -19.49 9.10 -0.29
N GLU A 100 -20.77 9.09 0.08
CA GLU A 100 -21.20 8.88 1.46
C GLU A 100 -20.85 7.48 1.98
N ALA A 101 -21.21 6.44 1.22
CA ALA A 101 -20.91 5.05 1.58
C ALA A 101 -19.39 4.77 1.56
N ALA A 102 -18.67 5.38 0.61
CA ALA A 102 -17.22 5.27 0.54
C ALA A 102 -16.54 5.95 1.74
N ALA A 103 -17.04 7.11 2.19
CA ALA A 103 -16.54 7.82 3.36
C ALA A 103 -16.81 7.05 4.65
N GLU A 104 -17.95 6.38 4.79
CA GLU A 104 -18.25 5.52 5.94
C GLU A 104 -17.25 4.36 6.04
N LEU A 105 -17.05 3.64 4.94
CA LEU A 105 -16.05 2.55 4.85
C LEU A 105 -14.63 3.08 5.15
N GLY A 106 -14.27 4.22 4.58
CA GLY A 106 -12.96 4.83 4.75
C GLY A 106 -12.68 5.23 6.21
N ARG A 107 -13.63 5.88 6.89
CA ARG A 107 -13.52 6.25 8.31
C ARG A 107 -13.41 5.01 9.21
N ARG A 108 -14.24 3.99 8.96
CA ARG A 108 -14.20 2.72 9.70
C ARG A 108 -12.84 2.01 9.52
N LYS A 109 -12.33 1.94 8.28
CA LYS A 109 -10.99 1.39 8.02
C LYS A 109 -9.90 2.22 8.69
N ALA A 110 -9.95 3.54 8.61
CA ALA A 110 -8.99 4.44 9.23
C ALA A 110 -8.97 4.27 10.76
N GLN A 111 -10.14 4.17 11.40
CA GLN A 111 -10.24 3.94 12.83
C GLN A 111 -9.61 2.60 13.22
N ASN A 112 -9.95 1.51 12.53
CA ASN A 112 -9.37 0.19 12.79
C ASN A 112 -7.84 0.18 12.65
N LEU A 113 -7.29 0.96 11.71
CA LEU A 113 -5.85 1.11 11.53
C LEU A 113 -5.21 1.90 12.68
N LEU A 114 -5.84 3.00 13.11
CA LEU A 114 -5.38 3.82 14.24
C LEU A 114 -5.40 3.03 15.55
N ASP A 115 -6.43 2.22 15.79
CA ASP A 115 -6.61 1.41 17.00
C ASP A 115 -5.51 0.34 17.17
N THR A 116 -4.77 0.01 16.12
CA THR A 116 -3.60 -0.90 16.21
C THR A 116 -2.44 -0.28 16.99
N GLY A 117 -2.39 1.04 17.13
CA GLY A 117 -1.25 1.77 17.68
C GLY A 117 0.02 1.63 16.81
N ALA A 118 -0.13 1.37 15.52
CA ALA A 118 0.99 1.31 14.58
C ALA A 118 1.55 2.71 14.29
N GLU A 119 2.84 2.76 13.99
CA GLU A 119 3.56 3.99 13.61
C GLU A 119 3.38 4.35 12.13
N ALA A 120 3.00 3.37 11.31
CA ALA A 120 2.70 3.56 9.90
C ALA A 120 1.70 2.49 9.40
N VAL A 121 1.02 2.80 8.31
CA VAL A 121 0.25 1.82 7.52
C VAL A 121 1.07 1.38 6.32
N VAL A 122 1.10 0.09 6.04
CA VAL A 122 1.67 -0.43 4.79
C VAL A 122 0.52 -0.79 3.85
N ALA A 123 0.50 -0.18 2.67
CA ALA A 123 -0.53 -0.40 1.66
C ALA A 123 0.08 -0.41 0.24
N ALA A 124 -0.28 -1.41 -0.57
CA ALA A 124 0.28 -1.61 -1.91
C ALA A 124 -0.53 -0.94 -3.04
N ASN A 125 -1.56 -0.15 -2.71
CA ASN A 125 -2.44 0.47 -3.71
C ASN A 125 -2.55 1.99 -3.52
N PRO A 126 -2.28 2.81 -4.56
CA PRO A 126 -2.31 4.27 -4.43
C PRO A 126 -3.71 4.82 -4.10
N GLY A 127 -4.79 4.22 -4.60
CA GLY A 127 -6.15 4.61 -4.24
C GLY A 127 -6.44 4.38 -2.76
N CYS A 128 -6.01 3.23 -2.21
CA CYS A 128 -6.10 2.95 -0.78
C CYS A 128 -5.24 3.92 0.03
N THR A 129 -4.01 4.22 -0.42
CA THR A 129 -3.12 5.19 0.24
C THR A 129 -3.78 6.56 0.38
N LEU A 130 -4.37 7.07 -0.71
CA LEU A 130 -5.05 8.37 -0.69
C LEU A 130 -6.26 8.37 0.26
N GLN A 131 -7.09 7.34 0.17
CA GLN A 131 -8.31 7.21 0.96
C GLN A 131 -8.00 7.06 2.46
N ILE A 132 -7.07 6.18 2.83
CA ILE A 132 -6.63 5.99 4.22
C ILE A 132 -6.02 7.29 4.75
N THR A 133 -5.14 7.95 3.99
CA THR A 133 -4.53 9.22 4.41
C THR A 133 -5.57 10.32 4.62
N ALA A 134 -6.59 10.41 3.77
CA ALA A 134 -7.66 11.39 3.93
C ALA A 134 -8.43 11.17 5.23
N HIS A 135 -8.89 9.94 5.48
CA HIS A 135 -9.72 9.63 6.64
C HIS A 135 -8.94 9.59 7.95
N THR A 136 -7.65 9.20 7.97
CA THR A 136 -6.83 9.33 9.19
C THR A 136 -6.64 10.78 9.58
N ARG A 137 -6.49 11.69 8.61
CA ARG A 137 -6.44 13.14 8.86
C ARG A 137 -7.75 13.70 9.37
N GLU A 138 -8.89 13.28 8.83
CA GLU A 138 -10.23 13.64 9.35
C GLU A 138 -10.37 13.24 10.82
N LEU A 139 -9.77 12.11 11.23
CA LEU A 139 -9.73 11.63 12.60
C LEU A 139 -8.61 12.26 13.46
N GLY A 140 -7.93 13.30 12.94
CA GLY A 140 -6.92 14.06 13.67
C GLY A 140 -5.53 13.39 13.73
N SER A 141 -5.25 12.40 12.88
CA SER A 141 -3.97 11.70 12.85
C SER A 141 -3.25 11.87 11.51
N GLU A 142 -1.93 12.08 11.56
CA GLU A 142 -1.06 12.08 10.38
C GLU A 142 -0.31 10.73 10.24
N LEU A 143 -1.02 9.61 10.43
CA LEU A 143 -0.44 8.28 10.28
C LEU A 143 0.09 8.08 8.85
N PRO A 144 1.41 7.86 8.65
CA PRO A 144 1.99 7.73 7.32
C PRO A 144 1.56 6.42 6.66
N VAL A 145 1.32 6.47 5.34
CA VAL A 145 1.04 5.28 4.54
C VAL A 145 2.21 5.03 3.59
N ILE A 146 2.80 3.84 3.67
CA ILE A 146 4.05 3.46 3.01
C ILE A 146 3.78 2.26 2.10
N HIS A 147 4.39 2.25 0.90
CA HIS A 147 4.32 1.06 0.04
C HIS A 147 5.27 -0.05 0.56
N PRO A 148 4.91 -1.36 0.48
CA PRO A 148 5.79 -2.45 0.93
C PRO A 148 7.20 -2.38 0.33
N VAL A 149 7.32 -2.11 -0.96
CA VAL A 149 8.60 -1.97 -1.65
C VAL A 149 9.41 -0.76 -1.15
N GLU A 150 8.75 0.32 -0.75
CA GLU A 150 9.43 1.48 -0.17
C GLU A 150 10.04 1.13 1.18
N LEU A 151 9.34 0.37 2.02
CA LEU A 151 9.86 -0.09 3.30
C LEU A 151 11.03 -1.06 3.10
N LEU A 152 10.93 -1.97 2.12
CA LEU A 152 12.03 -2.83 1.72
C LEU A 152 13.25 -2.01 1.26
N ALA A 153 13.06 -1.04 0.37
CA ALA A 153 14.15 -0.18 -0.12
C ALA A 153 14.85 0.59 1.01
N ARG A 154 14.10 1.01 2.03
CA ARG A 154 14.69 1.62 3.24
C ARG A 154 15.61 0.64 3.97
N SER A 155 15.20 -0.63 4.11
CA SER A 155 16.02 -1.66 4.77
C SER A 155 17.30 -1.99 4.01
N MET A 156 17.33 -1.82 2.71
CA MET A 156 18.52 -2.04 1.86
C MET A 156 19.50 -0.85 1.89
N SER A 157 19.10 0.27 2.46
CA SER A 157 19.91 1.49 2.54
C SER A 157 20.70 1.52 3.84
N ARG A 158 22.04 1.50 3.79
CA ARG A 158 22.94 1.59 4.96
C ARG A 158 22.68 2.82 5.87
N ARG A 159 22.04 3.87 5.33
CA ARG A 159 21.66 5.05 6.11
C ARG A 159 20.56 4.80 7.14
N ALA A 160 19.88 3.65 7.12
CA ALA A 160 18.89 3.28 8.12
C ALA A 160 19.52 2.78 9.44
N ALA A 161 20.75 2.28 9.40
CA ALA A 161 21.47 1.75 10.56
C ALA A 161 22.04 2.86 11.49
N ASP A 162 22.23 4.09 11.01
CA ASP A 162 22.89 5.17 11.73
C ASP A 162 21.95 6.04 12.58
N GLY A 163 21.02 5.42 13.33
CA GLY A 163 20.40 6.04 14.52
C GLY A 163 19.64 7.36 14.39
N ALA A 164 19.28 7.80 13.20
CA ALA A 164 18.38 8.94 13.06
C ALA A 164 16.93 8.47 13.25
N SER A 165 16.26 9.00 14.28
CA SER A 165 14.91 8.65 14.68
C SER A 165 13.98 8.52 13.46
N THR A 166 13.29 7.39 13.39
CA THR A 166 12.35 7.03 12.32
C THR A 166 11.30 8.14 12.12
N GLU A 167 10.92 8.82 13.19
CA GLU A 167 9.96 9.92 13.22
C GLU A 167 10.39 11.16 12.41
N SER A 168 11.65 11.55 12.48
CA SER A 168 12.18 12.71 11.73
C SER A 168 12.22 12.43 10.22
N ARG A 169 12.42 11.19 9.81
CA ARG A 169 12.52 10.79 8.39
C ARG A 169 11.17 10.55 7.73
N ILE A 170 10.20 10.04 8.48
CA ILE A 170 8.81 9.91 8.01
C ILE A 170 8.22 11.30 7.80
N LYS A 171 8.43 12.23 8.74
CA LYS A 171 8.04 13.65 8.62
C LYS A 171 8.73 14.33 7.43
N GLY A 172 10.03 14.13 7.24
CA GLY A 172 10.79 14.71 6.13
C GLY A 172 10.36 14.23 4.72
N ALA A 173 9.95 12.97 4.57
CA ALA A 173 9.43 12.44 3.31
C ALA A 173 8.04 13.00 2.97
N VAL A 174 7.21 13.28 3.99
CA VAL A 174 5.89 13.93 3.82
C VAL A 174 6.06 15.41 3.47
N GLU A 175 6.99 16.13 4.12
CA GLU A 175 7.28 17.54 3.83
C GLU A 175 7.95 17.77 2.47
N GLY A 176 8.81 16.86 2.03
CA GLY A 176 9.45 16.92 0.70
C GLY A 176 8.43 16.84 -0.44
N ARG A 177 7.35 16.10 -0.28
CA ARG A 177 6.25 16.02 -1.26
C ARG A 177 5.38 17.29 -1.28
N ARG A 178 5.29 18.04 -0.18
CA ARG A 178 4.53 19.31 -0.14
C ARG A 178 5.18 20.44 -0.93
N ARG A 179 6.51 20.44 -1.08
CA ARG A 179 7.24 21.51 -1.81
C ARG A 179 7.13 21.42 -3.34
N GLY A 180 6.64 20.32 -3.89
CA GLY A 180 6.50 20.09 -5.34
C GLY A 180 5.10 20.31 -5.91
N LEU A 181 4.09 20.59 -5.10
CA LEU A 181 2.72 20.83 -5.57
C LEU A 181 2.48 22.34 -5.75
N PRO A 182 1.98 22.79 -6.93
CA PRO A 182 1.59 24.18 -7.13
C PRO A 182 0.45 24.55 -6.19
N ASP A 183 0.52 25.74 -5.61
CA ASP A 183 -0.52 26.30 -4.75
C ASP A 183 -1.86 26.42 -5.52
N PRO A 184 -2.92 25.70 -5.11
CA PRO A 184 -4.20 25.72 -5.81
C PRO A 184 -4.93 27.06 -5.71
N THR A 185 -4.44 28.01 -4.88
CA THR A 185 -5.06 29.34 -4.69
C THR A 185 -4.54 30.42 -5.64
N ARG A 186 -3.44 30.15 -6.38
CA ARG A 186 -2.95 31.07 -7.40
C ARG A 186 -3.80 30.96 -8.67
N ARG A 187 -4.93 31.64 -8.72
CA ARG A 187 -5.58 32.00 -9.98
C ARG A 187 -4.75 33.09 -10.64
N SER A 188 -4.29 32.83 -11.86
CA SER A 188 -3.68 33.84 -12.72
C SER A 188 -4.71 34.95 -13.01
N SER A 189 -4.40 36.15 -12.57
CA SER A 189 -4.98 37.40 -13.04
C SER A 189 -4.52 37.69 -14.46
#